data_c16e6f8c351b5ab6239707340ed332c0
#
_entry.id   c16e6f8c351b5ab6239707340ed332c0
#
_cell.length_a   1.000
_cell.length_b   1.000
_cell.length_c   1.000
_cell.angle_alpha   90.00
_cell.angle_beta   90.00
_cell.angle_gamma   90.00
#
_symmetry.space_group_name_H-M   'P 1'
#
loop_
_entity.id
_entity.type
_entity.pdbx_description
1 polymer ?
#
loop_
_entity_poly.entity_id
_entity_poly.type
_entity_poly.pdbx_seq_one_letter_code
_entity_poly.pdbx_strand_id
1 'polypeptide(L)'
;MSDTRTRLLDGALETLRTRGIAGVSARSIAAAAGVNQALVFYHFGSVDDLLAAACTYGAQQRLAAHVGRLDGVRSLPELLIVGLELHRQERAEGNVTVLAQMLAGAQSEPRLAPATAQALELWITRIEAVLRRVLAQSPLGAILDIPGLARSIASAFIGFELYEGVDPVGADQAMAAIAQLSVLIDVVDDLGPAARRVMRAKLRRMASRGGLPLAQPQKMQT
;
A
#
# COMPACT_ATOMS: atom_id res chain seq x y z
N MET A 1 2.84 -21.24 -15.33
CA MET A 1 4.20 -21.12 -14.70
C MET A 1 4.59 -22.50 -14.22
N SER A 2 5.87 -22.89 -14.28
CA SER A 2 6.28 -24.19 -13.75
C SER A 2 6.11 -24.21 -12.24
N ASP A 3 5.66 -25.32 -11.67
CA ASP A 3 5.47 -25.51 -10.23
C ASP A 3 6.72 -25.09 -9.41
N THR A 4 7.91 -25.46 -9.87
CA THR A 4 9.19 -25.14 -9.21
C THR A 4 9.44 -23.63 -9.10
N ARG A 5 9.11 -22.84 -10.12
CA ARG A 5 9.28 -21.37 -10.09
C ARG A 5 8.39 -20.74 -9.03
N THR A 6 7.14 -21.17 -8.94
CA THR A 6 6.18 -20.72 -7.92
C THR A 6 6.64 -21.10 -6.52
N ARG A 7 7.09 -22.35 -6.32
CA ARG A 7 7.63 -22.81 -5.03
C ARG A 7 8.84 -21.99 -4.57
N LEU A 8 9.70 -21.55 -5.49
CA LEU A 8 10.82 -20.66 -5.15
C LEU A 8 10.36 -19.27 -4.73
N LEU A 9 9.31 -18.69 -5.39
CA LEU A 9 8.72 -17.42 -4.98
C LEU A 9 8.11 -17.51 -3.58
N ASP A 10 7.32 -18.55 -3.32
CA ASP A 10 6.72 -18.80 -2.01
C ASP A 10 7.79 -19.05 -0.93
N GLY A 11 8.84 -19.82 -1.25
CA GLY A 11 9.97 -20.06 -0.36
C GLY A 11 10.76 -18.80 -0.04
N ALA A 12 10.87 -17.85 -0.98
CA ALA A 12 11.51 -16.56 -0.75
C ALA A 12 10.67 -15.70 0.22
N LEU A 13 9.35 -15.62 0.01
CA LEU A 13 8.44 -14.92 0.91
C LEU A 13 8.43 -15.52 2.32
N GLU A 14 8.42 -16.86 2.42
CA GLU A 14 8.51 -17.57 3.71
C GLU A 14 9.83 -17.30 4.42
N THR A 15 10.94 -17.28 3.69
CA THR A 15 12.27 -16.99 4.26
C THR A 15 12.33 -15.55 4.78
N LEU A 16 11.79 -14.58 4.04
CA LEU A 16 11.70 -13.18 4.49
C LEU A 16 10.85 -13.06 5.76
N ARG A 17 9.72 -13.76 5.82
CA ARG A 17 8.80 -13.71 6.97
C ARG A 17 9.41 -14.31 8.23
N THR A 18 10.12 -15.45 8.11
CA THR A 18 10.60 -16.22 9.26
C THR A 18 12.02 -15.88 9.69
N ARG A 19 12.87 -15.41 8.76
CA ARG A 19 14.32 -15.19 8.99
C ARG A 19 14.75 -13.75 8.71
N GLY A 20 13.85 -12.92 8.20
CA GLY A 20 14.16 -11.55 7.76
C GLY A 20 15.13 -11.50 6.58
N ILE A 21 15.47 -10.29 6.13
CA ILE A 21 16.35 -10.06 4.97
C ILE A 21 17.76 -10.62 5.22
N ALA A 22 18.28 -10.51 6.44
CA ALA A 22 19.60 -11.01 6.80
C ALA A 22 19.73 -12.54 6.71
N GLY A 23 18.62 -13.27 6.83
CA GLY A 23 18.59 -14.74 6.73
C GLY A 23 18.39 -15.26 5.30
N VAL A 24 18.27 -14.37 4.32
CA VAL A 24 18.03 -14.71 2.92
C VAL A 24 19.32 -15.21 2.24
N SER A 25 19.23 -16.35 1.58
CA SER A 25 20.27 -16.93 0.74
C SER A 25 19.65 -17.94 -0.23
N ALA A 26 20.34 -18.29 -1.30
CA ALA A 26 19.89 -19.34 -2.22
C ALA A 26 19.61 -20.66 -1.49
N ARG A 27 20.43 -20.98 -0.49
CA ARG A 27 20.27 -22.20 0.34
C ARG A 27 19.02 -22.15 1.22
N SER A 28 18.79 -21.02 1.93
CA SER A 28 17.63 -20.90 2.82
C SER A 28 16.31 -20.89 2.03
N ILE A 29 16.26 -20.18 0.90
CA ILE A 29 15.09 -20.15 0.03
C ILE A 29 14.82 -21.55 -0.57
N ALA A 30 15.85 -22.22 -1.12
CA ALA A 30 15.69 -23.55 -1.70
C ALA A 30 15.22 -24.58 -0.66
N ALA A 31 15.70 -24.47 0.59
CA ALA A 31 15.25 -25.31 1.70
C ALA A 31 13.77 -25.06 2.02
N ALA A 32 13.34 -23.79 2.10
CA ALA A 32 11.93 -23.42 2.32
C ALA A 32 11.04 -23.90 1.17
N ALA A 33 11.52 -23.79 -0.08
CA ALA A 33 10.80 -24.24 -1.27
C ALA A 33 10.81 -25.78 -1.46
N GLY A 34 11.62 -26.52 -0.72
CA GLY A 34 11.80 -27.96 -0.87
C GLY A 34 12.39 -28.34 -2.24
N VAL A 35 13.37 -27.58 -2.73
CA VAL A 35 14.01 -27.78 -4.04
C VAL A 35 15.52 -27.70 -3.93
N ASN A 36 16.22 -28.07 -5.02
CA ASN A 36 17.66 -27.91 -5.09
C ASN A 36 18.07 -26.45 -5.25
N GLN A 37 19.11 -26.03 -4.52
CA GLN A 37 19.65 -24.66 -4.55
C GLN A 37 20.04 -24.19 -5.97
N ALA A 38 20.53 -25.07 -6.84
CA ALA A 38 20.88 -24.73 -8.21
C ALA A 38 19.71 -24.17 -9.03
N LEU A 39 18.47 -24.55 -8.67
CA LEU A 39 17.23 -24.05 -9.32
C LEU A 39 16.95 -22.58 -9.06
N VAL A 40 17.48 -22.00 -7.98
CA VAL A 40 17.42 -20.54 -7.73
C VAL A 40 18.10 -19.80 -8.88
N PHE A 41 19.33 -20.18 -9.18
CA PHE A 41 20.13 -19.55 -10.24
C PHE A 41 19.61 -19.89 -11.64
N TYR A 42 19.11 -21.11 -11.83
CA TYR A 42 18.54 -21.54 -13.11
C TYR A 42 17.27 -20.72 -13.47
N HIS A 43 16.37 -20.47 -12.51
CA HIS A 43 15.09 -19.80 -12.78
C HIS A 43 15.15 -18.28 -12.68
N PHE A 44 16.07 -17.73 -11.89
CA PHE A 44 16.08 -16.29 -11.56
C PHE A 44 17.42 -15.62 -11.79
N GLY A 45 18.50 -16.36 -12.00
CA GLY A 45 19.84 -15.80 -12.21
C GLY A 45 20.54 -15.40 -10.91
N SER A 46 19.86 -14.71 -10.01
CA SER A 46 20.40 -14.30 -8.71
C SER A 46 19.36 -14.39 -7.59
N VAL A 47 19.81 -14.29 -6.34
CA VAL A 47 18.95 -14.21 -5.16
C VAL A 47 18.17 -12.88 -5.17
N ASP A 48 18.81 -11.79 -5.58
CA ASP A 48 18.19 -10.47 -5.65
C ASP A 48 17.05 -10.44 -6.68
N ASP A 49 17.25 -11.07 -7.84
CA ASP A 49 16.20 -11.19 -8.88
C ASP A 49 15.05 -12.08 -8.40
N LEU A 50 15.34 -13.14 -7.65
CA LEU A 50 14.30 -13.96 -7.02
C LEU A 50 13.51 -13.15 -5.98
N LEU A 51 14.18 -12.38 -5.11
CA LEU A 51 13.51 -11.53 -4.13
C LEU A 51 12.64 -10.46 -4.80
N ALA A 52 13.14 -9.82 -5.84
CA ALA A 52 12.41 -8.85 -6.64
C ALA A 52 11.12 -9.45 -7.23
N ALA A 53 11.25 -10.63 -7.85
CA ALA A 53 10.13 -11.37 -8.41
C ALA A 53 9.13 -11.82 -7.33
N ALA A 54 9.62 -12.29 -6.17
CA ALA A 54 8.80 -12.73 -5.06
C ALA A 54 8.01 -11.57 -4.43
N CYS A 55 8.63 -10.39 -4.28
CA CYS A 55 7.98 -9.19 -3.79
C CYS A 55 6.78 -8.80 -4.67
N THR A 56 6.99 -8.72 -5.98
CA THR A 56 5.93 -8.40 -6.95
C THR A 56 4.84 -9.48 -6.96
N TYR A 57 5.23 -10.75 -6.98
CA TYR A 57 4.31 -11.88 -6.95
C TYR A 57 3.43 -11.86 -5.69
N GLY A 58 4.04 -11.69 -4.50
CA GLY A 58 3.31 -11.61 -3.25
C GLY A 58 2.34 -10.43 -3.20
N ALA A 59 2.75 -9.26 -3.68
CA ALA A 59 1.87 -8.08 -3.76
C ALA A 59 0.67 -8.31 -4.69
N GLN A 60 0.88 -8.95 -5.85
CA GLN A 60 -0.19 -9.30 -6.79
C GLN A 60 -1.19 -10.28 -6.18
N GLN A 61 -0.71 -11.33 -5.51
CA GLN A 61 -1.58 -12.33 -4.87
C GLN A 61 -2.46 -11.69 -3.78
N ARG A 62 -1.88 -10.85 -2.92
CA ARG A 62 -2.64 -10.16 -1.86
C ARG A 62 -3.64 -9.16 -2.44
N LEU A 63 -3.22 -8.36 -3.41
CA LEU A 63 -4.12 -7.41 -4.06
C LEU A 63 -5.31 -8.14 -4.71
N ALA A 64 -5.07 -9.27 -5.38
CA ALA A 64 -6.12 -10.09 -5.99
C ALA A 64 -7.11 -10.63 -4.93
N ALA A 65 -6.61 -11.02 -3.76
CA ALA A 65 -7.47 -11.50 -2.66
C ALA A 65 -8.38 -10.39 -2.09
N HIS A 66 -7.94 -9.11 -2.16
CA HIS A 66 -8.65 -7.98 -1.55
C HIS A 66 -9.40 -7.08 -2.54
N VAL A 67 -9.25 -7.32 -3.85
CA VAL A 67 -9.81 -6.46 -4.89
C VAL A 67 -11.32 -6.25 -4.74
N GLY A 68 -12.08 -7.30 -4.44
CA GLY A 68 -13.53 -7.21 -4.27
C GLY A 68 -13.96 -6.33 -3.09
N ARG A 69 -13.21 -6.36 -1.99
CA ARG A 69 -13.48 -5.49 -0.82
C ARG A 69 -13.22 -4.03 -1.16
N LEU A 70 -12.09 -3.73 -1.82
CA LEU A 70 -11.74 -2.38 -2.27
C LEU A 70 -12.73 -1.86 -3.33
N ASP A 71 -13.24 -2.72 -4.20
CA ASP A 71 -14.27 -2.36 -5.19
C ASP A 71 -15.62 -2.04 -4.54
N GLY A 72 -15.92 -2.66 -3.41
CA GLY A 72 -17.11 -2.41 -2.61
C GLY A 72 -17.16 -1.02 -1.97
N VAL A 73 -16.03 -0.39 -1.69
CA VAL A 73 -15.93 0.89 -0.97
C VAL A 73 -16.69 2.01 -1.67
N ARG A 74 -17.54 2.74 -0.91
CA ARG A 74 -18.39 3.83 -1.42
C ARG A 74 -18.12 5.19 -0.77
N SER A 75 -17.42 5.24 0.37
CA SER A 75 -17.10 6.47 1.10
C SER A 75 -15.68 6.45 1.65
N LEU A 76 -15.15 7.62 2.07
CA LEU A 76 -13.84 7.68 2.72
C LEU A 76 -13.81 7.00 4.08
N PRO A 77 -14.83 7.13 4.96
CA PRO A 77 -14.90 6.34 6.18
C PRO A 77 -14.90 4.84 5.93
N GLU A 78 -15.63 4.37 4.91
CA GLU A 78 -15.63 2.96 4.52
C GLU A 78 -14.26 2.50 4.01
N LEU A 79 -13.54 3.35 3.24
CA LEU A 79 -12.16 3.07 2.83
C LEU A 79 -11.24 2.89 4.06
N LEU A 80 -11.40 3.73 5.07
CA LEU A 80 -10.63 3.61 6.31
C LEU A 80 -10.94 2.30 7.03
N ILE A 81 -12.22 1.96 7.21
CA ILE A 81 -12.65 0.71 7.87
C ILE A 81 -12.05 -0.50 7.13
N VAL A 82 -12.21 -0.55 5.82
CA VAL A 82 -11.64 -1.62 4.98
C VAL A 82 -10.12 -1.65 5.11
N GLY A 83 -9.44 -0.49 5.10
CA GLY A 83 -7.99 -0.40 5.29
C GLY A 83 -7.54 -0.98 6.63
N LEU A 84 -8.25 -0.67 7.73
CA LEU A 84 -7.97 -1.22 9.07
C LEU A 84 -8.17 -2.74 9.14
N GLU A 85 -9.21 -3.25 8.49
CA GLU A 85 -9.46 -4.69 8.45
C GLU A 85 -8.40 -5.43 7.64
N LEU A 86 -8.00 -4.85 6.49
CA LEU A 86 -6.91 -5.38 5.68
C LEU A 86 -5.59 -5.40 6.45
N HIS A 87 -5.28 -4.31 7.17
CA HIS A 87 -4.11 -4.22 8.04
C HIS A 87 -4.06 -5.38 9.05
N ARG A 88 -5.14 -5.59 9.80
CA ARG A 88 -5.21 -6.67 10.80
C ARG A 88 -5.02 -8.05 10.17
N GLN A 89 -5.62 -8.28 8.99
CA GLN A 89 -5.50 -9.55 8.28
C GLN A 89 -4.07 -9.78 7.78
N GLU A 90 -3.50 -8.80 7.07
CA GLU A 90 -2.14 -8.88 6.51
C GLU A 90 -1.09 -9.08 7.61
N ARG A 91 -1.30 -8.45 8.78
CA ARG A 91 -0.46 -8.65 9.96
C ARG A 91 -0.58 -10.07 10.53
N ALA A 92 -1.79 -10.58 10.71
CA ALA A 92 -2.02 -11.93 11.22
C ALA A 92 -1.38 -12.99 10.31
N GLU A 93 -1.30 -12.74 9.02
CA GLU A 93 -0.66 -13.60 8.02
C GLU A 93 0.86 -13.38 7.91
N GLY A 94 1.44 -12.39 8.60
CA GLY A 94 2.86 -12.05 8.58
C GLY A 94 3.33 -11.36 7.28
N ASN A 95 2.43 -10.92 6.43
CA ASN A 95 2.75 -10.28 5.14
C ASN A 95 3.36 -8.90 5.33
N VAL A 96 2.98 -8.21 6.40
CA VAL A 96 3.54 -6.93 6.83
C VAL A 96 5.04 -7.04 7.09
N THR A 97 5.45 -8.10 7.78
CA THR A 97 6.87 -8.37 8.04
C THR A 97 7.66 -8.47 6.74
N VAL A 98 7.12 -9.14 5.72
CA VAL A 98 7.76 -9.22 4.39
C VAL A 98 7.96 -7.85 3.78
N LEU A 99 6.93 -7.00 3.78
CA LEU A 99 7.01 -5.63 3.26
C LEU A 99 8.06 -4.80 4.02
N ALA A 100 8.03 -4.84 5.35
CA ALA A 100 8.99 -4.13 6.20
C ALA A 100 10.43 -4.56 5.92
N GLN A 101 10.68 -5.87 5.78
CA GLN A 101 12.00 -6.41 5.44
C GLN A 101 12.47 -5.98 4.04
N MET A 102 11.59 -5.96 3.05
CA MET A 102 11.92 -5.48 1.69
C MET A 102 12.22 -3.98 1.67
N LEU A 103 11.47 -3.17 2.40
CA LEU A 103 11.72 -1.73 2.53
C LEU A 103 13.05 -1.44 3.25
N ALA A 104 13.33 -2.16 4.34
CA ALA A 104 14.61 -2.04 5.04
C ALA A 104 15.78 -2.51 4.15
N GLY A 105 15.62 -3.64 3.46
CA GLY A 105 16.62 -4.15 2.51
C GLY A 105 16.90 -3.15 1.38
N ALA A 106 15.88 -2.50 0.83
CA ALA A 106 16.03 -1.51 -0.24
C ALA A 106 16.80 -0.24 0.19
N GLN A 107 16.93 0.04 1.49
CA GLN A 107 17.76 1.14 1.99
C GLN A 107 19.26 0.82 1.92
N SER A 108 19.63 -0.45 2.12
CA SER A 108 21.02 -0.89 2.11
C SER A 108 21.45 -1.52 0.77
N GLU A 109 20.49 -2.10 0.04
CA GLU A 109 20.71 -2.75 -1.25
C GLU A 109 19.88 -2.06 -2.35
N PRO A 110 20.45 -1.07 -3.06
CA PRO A 110 19.72 -0.28 -4.06
C PRO A 110 19.06 -1.11 -5.18
N ARG A 111 19.58 -2.31 -5.45
CA ARG A 111 19.00 -3.24 -6.45
C ARG A 111 17.61 -3.74 -6.10
N LEU A 112 17.23 -3.76 -4.81
CA LEU A 112 15.90 -4.16 -4.36
C LEU A 112 14.87 -3.02 -4.47
N ALA A 113 15.32 -1.76 -4.53
CA ALA A 113 14.43 -0.60 -4.51
C ALA A 113 13.44 -0.56 -5.69
N PRO A 114 13.81 -0.84 -6.96
CA PRO A 114 12.86 -0.82 -8.07
C PRO A 114 11.72 -1.84 -7.89
N ALA A 115 12.03 -3.05 -7.48
CA ALA A 115 11.04 -4.11 -7.29
C ALA A 115 10.11 -3.82 -6.09
N THR A 116 10.68 -3.30 -5.00
CA THR A 116 9.91 -2.89 -3.82
C THR A 116 8.96 -1.74 -4.19
N ALA A 117 9.44 -0.75 -4.95
CA ALA A 117 8.61 0.35 -5.45
C ALA A 117 7.50 -0.15 -6.38
N GLN A 118 7.79 -1.09 -7.27
CA GLN A 118 6.79 -1.70 -8.16
C GLN A 118 5.69 -2.43 -7.38
N ALA A 119 6.05 -3.19 -6.34
CA ALA A 119 5.09 -3.86 -5.49
C ALA A 119 4.18 -2.87 -4.74
N LEU A 120 4.75 -1.76 -4.25
CA LEU A 120 3.98 -0.67 -3.63
C LEU A 120 3.06 0.03 -4.63
N GLU A 121 3.52 0.26 -5.86
CA GLU A 121 2.73 0.95 -6.88
C GLU A 121 1.45 0.18 -7.25
N LEU A 122 1.43 -1.14 -7.13
CA LEU A 122 0.21 -1.95 -7.30
C LEU A 122 -0.88 -1.52 -6.30
N TRP A 123 -0.53 -1.37 -5.04
CA TRP A 123 -1.44 -0.92 -3.99
C TRP A 123 -1.82 0.55 -4.15
N ILE A 124 -0.84 1.43 -4.43
CA ILE A 124 -1.06 2.87 -4.64
C ILE A 124 -2.05 3.09 -5.77
N THR A 125 -1.86 2.44 -6.91
CA THR A 125 -2.77 2.52 -8.06
C THR A 125 -4.19 2.09 -7.67
N ARG A 126 -4.32 1.06 -6.87
CA ARG A 126 -5.64 0.60 -6.42
C ARG A 126 -6.31 1.58 -5.47
N ILE A 127 -5.58 2.09 -4.48
CA ILE A 127 -6.06 3.13 -3.56
C ILE A 127 -6.46 4.37 -4.35
N GLU A 128 -5.66 4.80 -5.33
CA GLU A 128 -5.98 5.93 -6.19
C GLU A 128 -7.29 5.73 -6.95
N ALA A 129 -7.51 4.54 -7.52
CA ALA A 129 -8.75 4.22 -8.22
C ALA A 129 -9.98 4.29 -7.29
N VAL A 130 -9.86 3.80 -6.04
CA VAL A 130 -10.91 3.92 -5.03
C VAL A 130 -11.16 5.39 -4.68
N LEU A 131 -10.10 6.16 -4.40
CA LEU A 131 -10.21 7.58 -4.07
C LEU A 131 -10.86 8.39 -5.20
N ARG A 132 -10.48 8.16 -6.46
CA ARG A 132 -11.12 8.81 -7.62
C ARG A 132 -12.62 8.54 -7.68
N ARG A 133 -13.02 7.28 -7.43
CA ARG A 133 -14.44 6.89 -7.42
C ARG A 133 -15.21 7.53 -6.27
N VAL A 134 -14.67 7.44 -5.06
CA VAL A 134 -15.33 7.92 -3.82
C VAL A 134 -15.43 9.44 -3.81
N LEU A 135 -14.38 10.13 -4.27
CA LEU A 135 -14.33 11.60 -4.27
C LEU A 135 -14.95 12.24 -5.52
N ALA A 136 -15.43 11.46 -6.48
CA ALA A 136 -15.97 11.98 -7.75
C ALA A 136 -17.10 13.02 -7.54
N GLN A 137 -17.95 12.81 -6.54
CA GLN A 137 -19.07 13.69 -6.20
C GLN A 137 -18.79 14.60 -4.99
N SER A 138 -17.66 14.40 -4.28
CA SER A 138 -17.28 15.20 -3.12
C SER A 138 -16.72 16.57 -3.53
N PRO A 139 -17.01 17.64 -2.76
CA PRO A 139 -16.32 18.93 -2.93
C PRO A 139 -14.80 18.82 -2.82
N LEU A 140 -14.32 17.85 -2.04
CA LEU A 140 -12.90 17.59 -1.80
C LEU A 140 -12.17 17.07 -3.04
N GLY A 141 -12.82 16.28 -3.90
CA GLY A 141 -12.22 15.75 -5.10
C GLY A 141 -11.75 16.80 -6.11
N ALA A 142 -12.29 18.03 -6.03
CA ALA A 142 -11.89 19.13 -6.90
C ALA A 142 -10.62 19.87 -6.45
N ILE A 143 -10.11 19.59 -5.24
CA ILE A 143 -9.00 20.32 -4.62
C ILE A 143 -7.88 19.40 -4.14
N LEU A 144 -8.16 18.11 -3.88
CA LEU A 144 -7.16 17.16 -3.43
C LEU A 144 -6.33 16.63 -4.59
N ASP A 145 -5.03 16.55 -4.39
CA ASP A 145 -4.13 15.75 -5.23
C ASP A 145 -4.36 14.27 -4.93
N ILE A 146 -5.21 13.61 -5.72
CA ILE A 146 -5.59 12.21 -5.47
C ILE A 146 -4.39 11.26 -5.60
N PRO A 147 -3.49 11.38 -6.60
CA PRO A 147 -2.27 10.58 -6.65
C PRO A 147 -1.39 10.75 -5.41
N GLY A 148 -1.17 12.01 -4.97
CA GLY A 148 -0.41 12.32 -3.76
C GLY A 148 -1.09 11.77 -2.49
N LEU A 149 -2.41 11.85 -2.40
CA LEU A 149 -3.18 11.29 -1.28
C LEU A 149 -3.07 9.76 -1.23
N ALA A 150 -3.14 9.08 -2.38
CA ALA A 150 -2.96 7.63 -2.44
C ALA A 150 -1.57 7.20 -1.94
N ARG A 151 -0.52 7.93 -2.34
CA ARG A 151 0.85 7.69 -1.84
C ARG A 151 0.97 7.98 -0.36
N SER A 152 0.33 9.04 0.14
CA SER A 152 0.31 9.36 1.57
C SER A 152 -0.37 8.28 2.39
N ILE A 153 -1.50 7.73 1.92
CA ILE A 153 -2.20 6.61 2.57
C ILE A 153 -1.30 5.36 2.60
N ALA A 154 -0.66 5.01 1.49
CA ALA A 154 0.25 3.87 1.45
C ALA A 154 1.46 4.06 2.40
N SER A 155 2.03 5.28 2.45
CA SER A 155 3.14 5.60 3.35
C SER A 155 2.71 5.57 4.82
N ALA A 156 1.52 6.08 5.15
CA ALA A 156 0.97 6.03 6.50
C ALA A 156 0.73 4.57 6.93
N PHE A 157 0.20 3.73 6.04
CA PHE A 157 0.02 2.30 6.30
C PHE A 157 1.35 1.64 6.68
N ILE A 158 2.41 1.84 5.91
CA ILE A 158 3.75 1.33 6.21
C ILE A 158 4.26 1.85 7.56
N GLY A 159 4.06 3.15 7.82
CA GLY A 159 4.44 3.77 9.08
C GLY A 159 3.73 3.14 10.28
N PHE A 160 2.43 2.87 10.17
CA PHE A 160 1.66 2.17 11.20
C PHE A 160 2.18 0.77 11.46
N GLU A 161 2.46 0.02 10.39
CA GLU A 161 2.99 -1.33 10.49
C GLU A 161 4.31 -1.40 11.29
N LEU A 162 5.22 -0.47 10.99
CA LEU A 162 6.49 -0.38 11.68
C LEU A 162 6.32 0.09 13.13
N TYR A 163 5.44 1.08 13.35
CA TYR A 163 5.19 1.64 14.68
C TYR A 163 4.51 0.64 15.62
N GLU A 164 3.53 -0.10 15.13
CA GLU A 164 2.81 -1.12 15.90
C GLU A 164 3.75 -2.26 16.36
N GLY A 165 4.81 -2.55 15.59
CA GLY A 165 5.86 -3.51 16.00
C GLY A 165 6.65 -3.05 17.23
N VAL A 166 6.63 -1.75 17.56
CA VAL A 166 7.36 -1.14 18.67
C VAL A 166 6.41 -0.75 19.80
N ASP A 167 5.26 -0.15 19.48
CA ASP A 167 4.26 0.34 20.43
C ASP A 167 2.84 -0.01 19.94
N PRO A 168 2.35 -1.22 20.22
CA PRO A 168 1.02 -1.66 19.80
C PRO A 168 -0.11 -0.78 20.36
N VAL A 169 0.03 -0.32 21.60
CA VAL A 169 -1.00 0.51 22.27
C VAL A 169 -1.07 1.90 21.64
N GLY A 170 0.08 2.51 21.38
CA GLY A 170 0.16 3.80 20.68
C GLY A 170 -0.36 3.72 19.25
N ALA A 171 -0.12 2.63 18.54
CA ALA A 171 -0.65 2.38 17.22
C ALA A 171 -2.18 2.30 17.23
N ASP A 172 -2.78 1.56 18.15
CA ASP A 172 -4.24 1.49 18.32
C ASP A 172 -4.84 2.87 18.61
N GLN A 173 -4.20 3.68 19.47
CA GLN A 173 -4.64 5.06 19.75
C GLN A 173 -4.58 5.95 18.50
N ALA A 174 -3.50 5.87 17.72
CA ALA A 174 -3.35 6.63 16.49
C ALA A 174 -4.40 6.24 15.44
N MET A 175 -4.70 4.95 15.30
CA MET A 175 -5.74 4.44 14.42
C MET A 175 -7.14 4.92 14.85
N ALA A 176 -7.43 4.91 16.15
CA ALA A 176 -8.68 5.43 16.69
C ALA A 176 -8.84 6.94 16.41
N ALA A 177 -7.76 7.72 16.54
CA ALA A 177 -7.76 9.14 16.21
C ALA A 177 -8.06 9.40 14.73
N ILE A 178 -7.47 8.63 13.82
CA ILE A 178 -7.77 8.71 12.37
C ILE A 178 -9.23 8.34 12.10
N ALA A 179 -9.75 7.32 12.76
CA ALA A 179 -11.16 6.92 12.64
C ALA A 179 -12.11 8.05 13.10
N GLN A 180 -11.76 8.78 14.17
CA GLN A 180 -12.53 9.95 14.61
C GLN A 180 -12.50 11.08 13.57
N LEU A 181 -11.36 11.32 12.90
CA LEU A 181 -11.27 12.34 11.86
C LEU A 181 -12.15 12.00 10.64
N SER A 182 -12.40 10.71 10.36
CA SER A 182 -13.27 10.31 9.25
C SER A 182 -14.71 10.81 9.40
N VAL A 183 -15.20 10.96 10.63
CA VAL A 183 -16.53 11.51 10.93
C VAL A 183 -16.67 12.95 10.41
N LEU A 184 -15.59 13.74 10.43
CA LEU A 184 -15.62 15.10 9.88
C LEU A 184 -15.81 15.12 8.36
N ILE A 185 -15.37 14.07 7.68
CA ILE A 185 -15.54 13.93 6.24
C ILE A 185 -17.00 13.63 5.90
N ASP A 186 -17.66 12.78 6.68
CA ASP A 186 -19.10 12.51 6.52
C ASP A 186 -19.93 13.79 6.66
N VAL A 187 -19.61 14.64 7.66
CA VAL A 187 -20.27 15.93 7.84
C VAL A 187 -20.11 16.82 6.59
N VAL A 188 -18.95 16.77 5.93
CA VAL A 188 -18.70 17.52 4.69
C VAL A 188 -19.51 16.95 3.53
N ASP A 189 -19.62 15.64 3.45
CA ASP A 189 -20.36 14.97 2.39
C ASP A 189 -21.89 15.03 2.58
N ASP A 190 -22.36 15.27 3.81
CA ASP A 190 -23.79 15.49 4.12
C ASP A 190 -24.25 16.96 3.88
N LEU A 191 -23.33 17.86 3.54
CA LEU A 191 -23.70 19.25 3.23
C LEU A 191 -24.64 19.34 2.01
N GLY A 192 -25.68 20.15 2.11
CA GLY A 192 -26.56 20.43 0.98
C GLY A 192 -25.83 21.12 -0.20
N PRO A 193 -26.41 21.10 -1.41
CA PRO A 193 -25.77 21.59 -2.64
C PRO A 193 -25.25 23.04 -2.55
N ALA A 194 -25.97 23.92 -1.86
CA ALA A 194 -25.57 25.32 -1.68
C ALA A 194 -24.33 25.43 -0.79
N ALA A 195 -24.31 24.72 0.35
CA ALA A 195 -23.19 24.73 1.28
C ALA A 195 -21.92 24.09 0.64
N ARG A 196 -22.07 23.02 -0.12
CA ARG A 196 -20.97 22.41 -0.90
C ARG A 196 -20.37 23.41 -1.90
N ARG A 197 -21.19 24.22 -2.57
CA ARG A 197 -20.71 25.24 -3.53
C ARG A 197 -19.91 26.34 -2.82
N VAL A 198 -20.41 26.86 -1.70
CA VAL A 198 -19.73 27.89 -0.89
C VAL A 198 -18.40 27.34 -0.36
N MET A 199 -18.42 26.15 0.21
CA MET A 199 -17.23 25.51 0.76
C MET A 199 -16.16 25.30 -0.32
N ARG A 200 -16.54 24.78 -1.50
CA ARG A 200 -15.63 24.60 -2.64
C ARG A 200 -14.97 25.91 -3.07
N ALA A 201 -15.75 27.00 -3.12
CA ALA A 201 -15.23 28.32 -3.45
C ALA A 201 -14.25 28.85 -2.39
N LYS A 202 -14.56 28.64 -1.10
CA LYS A 202 -13.70 29.03 0.03
C LYS A 202 -12.39 28.24 0.03
N LEU A 203 -12.45 26.92 -0.14
CA LEU A 203 -11.28 26.05 -0.18
C LEU A 203 -10.33 26.41 -1.34
N ARG A 204 -10.86 26.68 -2.54
CA ARG A 204 -10.06 27.16 -3.68
C ARG A 204 -9.34 28.47 -3.38
N ARG A 205 -10.02 29.44 -2.72
CA ARG A 205 -9.39 30.71 -2.32
C ARG A 205 -8.29 30.52 -1.27
N MET A 206 -8.49 29.62 -0.33
CA MET A 206 -7.49 29.32 0.70
C MET A 206 -6.26 28.63 0.10
N ALA A 207 -6.46 27.66 -0.78
CA ALA A 207 -5.40 26.96 -1.47
C ALA A 207 -4.55 27.91 -2.33
N SER A 208 -5.19 28.87 -3.05
CA SER A 208 -4.47 29.89 -3.83
C SER A 208 -3.69 30.89 -2.98
N ARG A 209 -4.11 31.15 -1.73
CA ARG A 209 -3.41 32.06 -0.79
C ARG A 209 -2.29 31.40 -0.02
N GLY A 210 -2.42 30.11 0.27
CA GLY A 210 -1.50 29.37 1.13
C GLY A 210 -0.30 28.76 0.41
N GLY A 211 -0.13 28.98 -0.90
CA GLY A 211 0.96 28.36 -1.66
C GLY A 211 0.89 26.84 -1.73
N LEU A 212 -0.22 26.22 -1.31
CA LEU A 212 -0.45 24.80 -1.48
C LEU A 212 -0.57 24.50 -2.97
N PRO A 213 0.24 23.59 -3.53
CA PRO A 213 0.10 23.21 -4.92
C PRO A 213 -1.27 22.58 -5.13
N LEU A 214 -2.17 23.30 -5.79
CA LEU A 214 -3.42 22.70 -6.26
C LEU A 214 -3.08 21.65 -7.31
N ALA A 215 -3.79 20.53 -7.28
CA ALA A 215 -3.69 19.53 -8.32
C ALA A 215 -3.83 20.20 -9.69
N GLN A 216 -2.77 20.18 -10.50
CA GLN A 216 -2.86 20.64 -11.89
C GLN A 216 -3.76 19.65 -12.63
N PRO A 217 -4.75 20.11 -13.40
CA PRO A 217 -5.51 19.21 -14.25
C PRO A 217 -4.53 18.51 -15.19
N GLN A 218 -4.42 17.19 -15.04
CA GLN A 218 -3.65 16.38 -15.99
C GLN A 218 -4.17 16.68 -17.39
N LYS A 219 -3.34 17.33 -18.21
CA LYS A 219 -3.59 17.40 -19.64
C LYS A 219 -3.58 15.95 -20.14
N MET A 220 -4.76 15.47 -20.53
CA MET A 220 -4.87 14.24 -21.31
C MET A 220 -3.97 14.41 -22.52
N GLN A 221 -2.86 13.70 -22.52
CA GLN A 221 -2.09 13.50 -23.74
C GLN A 221 -2.91 12.53 -24.59
N THR A 222 -3.48 13.05 -25.64
CA THR A 222 -4.08 12.32 -26.77
C THR A 222 -3.03 11.54 -27.52
#